data_bbf141152a6451437cd844dff3f723ca
#
_entry.id   bbf141152a6451437cd844dff3f723ca
#
_cell.length_a   1.000
_cell.length_b   1.000
_cell.length_c   1.000
_cell.angle_alpha   90.00
_cell.angle_beta   90.00
_cell.angle_gamma   90.00
#
_symmetry.space_group_name_H-M   'P 1'
#
loop_
_entity.id
_entity.type
_entity.pdbx_description
1 polymer ?
#
loop_
_entity_poly.entity_id
_entity_poly.type
_entity_poly.pdbx_seq_one_letter_code
_entity_poly.pdbx_strand_id
1 'polypeptide(L)'
;MTEMMTLVSASTQAHDKVSRIEKMMSMDKYSDEESQKKLKTYLDAANKEATYADDNLSKTYQQFISNFDGYLNKVNVAHTNVGGLQQRVELTKTREENQKETVEELKSNNDNRDISDIIIDYYAAYNAYTSSLTSASKVGSQTLLNYLSKNT
;
A
#
# COMPACT_ATOMS: atom_id res chain seq x y z
N MET A 1 -2.81 -1.00 -31.17
CA MET A 1 -2.80 0.26 -31.95
C MET A 1 -2.86 0.00 -33.45
N THR A 2 -2.08 -0.88 -34.02
CA THR A 2 -2.06 -1.21 -35.48
C THR A 2 -3.42 -1.68 -36.00
N GLU A 3 -4.13 -2.53 -35.29
CA GLU A 3 -5.43 -3.09 -35.68
C GLU A 3 -6.52 -2.02 -35.77
N MET A 4 -6.59 -1.07 -34.82
CA MET A 4 -7.54 0.04 -34.86
C MET A 4 -7.27 0.97 -36.06
N MET A 5 -6.00 1.25 -36.36
CA MET A 5 -5.63 2.05 -37.51
C MET A 5 -6.08 1.39 -38.84
N THR A 6 -5.95 0.03 -38.88
CA THR A 6 -6.40 -0.74 -40.03
C THR A 6 -7.91 -0.68 -40.22
N LEU A 7 -8.69 -0.76 -39.13
CA LEU A 7 -10.15 -0.67 -39.16
C LEU A 7 -10.65 0.73 -39.53
N VAL A 8 -10.00 1.79 -39.00
CA VAL A 8 -10.29 3.18 -39.39
C VAL A 8 -10.03 3.38 -40.88
N SER A 9 -8.89 2.88 -41.38
CA SER A 9 -8.56 2.95 -42.81
C SER A 9 -9.57 2.19 -43.67
N ALA A 10 -10.02 1.02 -43.20
CA ALA A 10 -11.04 0.24 -43.94
C ALA A 10 -12.40 0.97 -44.00
N SER A 11 -12.85 1.56 -42.89
CA SER A 11 -14.07 2.38 -42.85
C SER A 11 -13.96 3.58 -43.79
N THR A 12 -12.86 4.34 -43.71
CA THR A 12 -12.60 5.47 -44.59
C THR A 12 -12.63 5.08 -46.06
N GLN A 13 -11.96 3.97 -46.43
CA GLN A 13 -11.93 3.50 -47.83
C GLN A 13 -13.32 3.04 -48.31
N ALA A 14 -14.13 2.43 -47.44
CA ALA A 14 -15.49 2.04 -47.78
C ALA A 14 -16.38 3.27 -48.06
N HIS A 15 -16.31 4.31 -47.23
CA HIS A 15 -17.02 5.56 -47.45
C HIS A 15 -16.53 6.31 -48.69
N ASP A 16 -15.21 6.28 -48.99
CA ASP A 16 -14.68 6.85 -50.22
C ASP A 16 -15.22 6.15 -51.50
N LYS A 17 -15.41 4.81 -51.44
CA LYS A 17 -16.04 4.07 -52.53
C LYS A 17 -17.47 4.52 -52.74
N VAL A 18 -18.28 4.66 -51.69
CA VAL A 18 -19.66 5.19 -51.77
C VAL A 18 -19.67 6.55 -52.42
N SER A 19 -18.86 7.51 -51.93
CA SER A 19 -18.77 8.85 -52.46
C SER A 19 -18.36 8.89 -53.95
N ARG A 20 -17.45 8.00 -54.37
CA ARG A 20 -17.05 7.91 -55.79
C ARG A 20 -18.18 7.40 -56.67
N ILE A 21 -18.94 6.40 -56.23
CA ILE A 21 -20.07 5.87 -57.00
C ILE A 21 -21.18 6.92 -57.11
N GLU A 22 -21.49 7.65 -56.00
CA GLU A 22 -22.45 8.74 -56.03
C GLU A 22 -22.05 9.85 -57.01
N LYS A 23 -20.76 10.21 -57.03
CA LYS A 23 -20.22 11.16 -58.02
C LYS A 23 -20.36 10.64 -59.44
N MET A 24 -20.11 9.34 -59.68
CA MET A 24 -20.31 8.75 -61.01
C MET A 24 -21.77 8.76 -61.43
N MET A 25 -22.71 8.53 -60.53
CA MET A 25 -24.15 8.59 -60.80
C MET A 25 -24.60 10.01 -61.18
N SER A 26 -23.94 11.07 -60.73
CA SER A 26 -24.24 12.45 -61.05
C SER A 26 -23.60 12.96 -62.38
N MET A 27 -22.79 12.11 -63.04
CA MET A 27 -22.15 12.50 -64.30
C MET A 27 -23.05 12.19 -65.49
N ASP A 28 -23.18 13.13 -66.43
CA ASP A 28 -23.95 12.96 -67.67
C ASP A 28 -23.56 11.72 -68.49
N LYS A 29 -22.29 11.32 -68.40
CA LYS A 29 -21.74 10.13 -69.07
C LYS A 29 -22.44 8.83 -68.69
N TYR A 30 -23.04 8.75 -67.51
CA TYR A 30 -23.69 7.55 -66.96
C TYR A 30 -25.20 7.80 -66.74
N SER A 31 -25.80 8.67 -67.53
CA SER A 31 -27.24 9.05 -67.43
C SER A 31 -28.16 8.01 -68.06
N ASP A 32 -27.64 7.03 -68.81
CA ASP A 32 -28.42 5.97 -69.42
C ASP A 32 -28.97 4.99 -68.33
N GLU A 33 -30.16 4.43 -68.60
CA GLU A 33 -30.91 3.60 -67.64
C GLU A 33 -30.13 2.34 -67.20
N GLU A 34 -29.37 1.72 -68.11
CA GLU A 34 -28.60 0.53 -67.83
C GLU A 34 -27.40 0.83 -66.92
N SER A 35 -26.66 1.92 -67.17
CA SER A 35 -25.55 2.41 -66.35
C SER A 35 -26.04 2.80 -64.94
N GLN A 36 -27.15 3.53 -64.87
CA GLN A 36 -27.75 3.91 -63.58
C GLN A 36 -28.18 2.69 -62.76
N LYS A 37 -28.76 1.69 -63.35
CA LYS A 37 -29.13 0.44 -62.68
C LYS A 37 -27.91 -0.32 -62.13
N LYS A 38 -26.83 -0.41 -62.91
CA LYS A 38 -25.56 -1.02 -62.50
C LYS A 38 -24.92 -0.23 -61.35
N LEU A 39 -24.83 1.09 -61.46
CA LEU A 39 -24.26 1.96 -60.41
C LEU A 39 -25.05 1.89 -59.12
N LYS A 40 -26.38 1.79 -59.18
CA LYS A 40 -27.24 1.61 -57.99
C LYS A 40 -26.95 0.28 -57.28
N THR A 41 -26.75 -0.82 -58.03
CA THR A 41 -26.36 -2.08 -57.45
C THR A 41 -24.98 -2.03 -56.77
N TYR A 42 -24.01 -1.32 -57.39
CA TYR A 42 -22.68 -1.10 -56.77
C TYR A 42 -22.77 -0.19 -55.56
N LEU A 43 -23.63 0.84 -55.59
CA LEU A 43 -23.86 1.72 -54.45
C LEU A 43 -24.43 0.95 -53.24
N ASP A 44 -25.44 0.09 -53.50
CA ASP A 44 -26.02 -0.74 -52.44
C ASP A 44 -24.97 -1.71 -51.83
N ALA A 45 -24.11 -2.28 -52.65
CA ALA A 45 -23.02 -3.14 -52.17
C ALA A 45 -21.96 -2.32 -51.37
N ALA A 46 -21.59 -1.14 -51.86
CA ALA A 46 -20.62 -0.25 -51.18
C ALA A 46 -21.18 0.27 -49.85
N ASN A 47 -22.47 0.61 -49.77
CA ASN A 47 -23.13 1.02 -48.54
C ASN A 47 -23.13 -0.11 -47.49
N LYS A 48 -23.38 -1.36 -47.92
CA LYS A 48 -23.27 -2.53 -47.00
C LYS A 48 -21.85 -2.72 -46.50
N GLU A 49 -20.85 -2.57 -47.40
CA GLU A 49 -19.43 -2.65 -47.02
C GLU A 49 -19.06 -1.55 -45.99
N ALA A 50 -19.52 -0.32 -46.18
CA ALA A 50 -19.30 0.82 -45.29
C ALA A 50 -19.95 0.55 -43.89
N THR A 51 -21.24 0.14 -43.92
CA THR A 51 -21.94 -0.20 -42.64
C THR A 51 -21.23 -1.31 -41.90
N TYR A 52 -20.79 -2.34 -42.60
CA TYR A 52 -20.05 -3.44 -41.97
C TYR A 52 -18.70 -3.02 -41.37
N ALA A 53 -17.99 -2.14 -42.09
CA ALA A 53 -16.71 -1.59 -41.61
C ALA A 53 -16.91 -0.71 -40.35
N ASP A 54 -17.97 0.13 -40.34
CA ASP A 54 -18.32 0.96 -39.21
C ASP A 54 -18.77 0.14 -37.98
N ASP A 55 -19.57 -0.90 -38.18
CA ASP A 55 -19.96 -1.82 -37.12
C ASP A 55 -18.76 -2.54 -36.48
N ASN A 56 -17.84 -3.00 -37.30
CA ASN A 56 -16.61 -3.63 -36.78
C ASN A 56 -15.74 -2.66 -36.02
N LEU A 57 -15.59 -1.45 -36.54
CA LEU A 57 -14.87 -0.39 -35.87
C LEU A 57 -15.51 -0.05 -34.51
N SER A 58 -16.84 0.15 -34.49
CA SER A 58 -17.59 0.43 -33.27
C SER A 58 -17.47 -0.67 -32.23
N LYS A 59 -17.63 -1.94 -32.62
CA LYS A 59 -17.45 -3.10 -31.74
C LYS A 59 -16.06 -3.16 -31.14
N THR A 60 -15.04 -2.91 -31.95
CA THR A 60 -13.63 -2.93 -31.50
C THR A 60 -13.37 -1.80 -30.50
N TYR A 61 -13.89 -0.60 -30.74
CA TYR A 61 -13.81 0.50 -29.78
C TYR A 61 -14.51 0.17 -28.46
N GLN A 62 -15.72 -0.39 -28.50
CA GLN A 62 -16.44 -0.80 -27.30
C GLN A 62 -15.68 -1.84 -26.48
N GLN A 63 -15.09 -2.85 -27.13
CA GLN A 63 -14.25 -3.84 -26.48
C GLN A 63 -13.01 -3.21 -25.86
N PHE A 64 -12.37 -2.28 -26.55
CA PHE A 64 -11.20 -1.57 -26.03
C PHE A 64 -11.54 -0.75 -24.78
N ILE A 65 -12.66 -0.01 -24.80
CA ILE A 65 -13.15 0.77 -23.66
C ILE A 65 -13.44 -0.16 -22.48
N SER A 66 -14.15 -1.26 -22.70
CA SER A 66 -14.47 -2.23 -21.66
C SER A 66 -13.20 -2.85 -21.02
N ASN A 67 -12.22 -3.19 -21.84
CA ASN A 67 -10.93 -3.69 -21.36
C ASN A 67 -10.18 -2.64 -20.53
N PHE A 68 -10.20 -1.39 -21.00
CA PHE A 68 -9.57 -0.27 -20.31
C PHE A 68 -10.20 0.00 -18.95
N ASP A 69 -11.52 -0.02 -18.87
CA ASP A 69 -12.25 0.07 -17.59
C ASP A 69 -11.89 -1.08 -16.64
N GLY A 70 -11.75 -2.29 -17.18
CA GLY A 70 -11.28 -3.44 -16.43
C GLY A 70 -9.86 -3.25 -15.85
N TYR A 71 -8.95 -2.65 -16.60
CA TYR A 71 -7.61 -2.32 -16.12
C TYR A 71 -7.63 -1.20 -15.07
N LEU A 72 -8.41 -0.15 -15.29
CA LEU A 72 -8.59 0.92 -14.29
C LEU A 72 -9.09 0.38 -12.96
N ASN A 73 -10.09 -0.50 -12.99
CA ASN A 73 -10.59 -1.14 -11.77
C ASN A 73 -9.51 -1.95 -11.05
N LYS A 74 -8.68 -2.71 -11.77
CA LYS A 74 -7.55 -3.45 -11.18
C LYS A 74 -6.53 -2.50 -10.54
N VAL A 75 -6.21 -1.39 -11.20
CA VAL A 75 -5.30 -0.37 -10.65
C VAL A 75 -5.89 0.26 -9.38
N ASN A 76 -7.17 0.60 -9.38
CA ASN A 76 -7.84 1.16 -8.20
C ASN A 76 -7.86 0.19 -7.02
N VAL A 77 -8.12 -1.09 -7.26
CA VAL A 77 -8.05 -2.14 -6.22
C VAL A 77 -6.63 -2.28 -5.68
N ALA A 78 -5.63 -2.31 -6.56
CA ALA A 78 -4.22 -2.37 -6.13
C ALA A 78 -3.83 -1.14 -5.31
N HIS A 79 -4.23 0.05 -5.72
CA HIS A 79 -4.00 1.29 -4.99
C HIS A 79 -4.64 1.28 -3.60
N THR A 80 -5.90 0.81 -3.49
CA THR A 80 -6.60 0.66 -2.21
C THR A 80 -5.88 -0.33 -1.28
N ASN A 81 -5.41 -1.46 -1.82
CA ASN A 81 -4.65 -2.45 -1.07
C ASN A 81 -3.33 -1.87 -0.54
N VAL A 82 -2.60 -1.12 -1.35
CA VAL A 82 -1.36 -0.43 -0.93
C VAL A 82 -1.66 0.58 0.18
N GLY A 83 -2.73 1.37 0.06
CA GLY A 83 -3.17 2.29 1.12
C GLY A 83 -3.49 1.58 2.44
N GLY A 84 -4.17 0.43 2.38
CA GLY A 84 -4.43 -0.40 3.55
C GLY A 84 -3.16 -0.97 4.19
N LEU A 85 -2.18 -1.37 3.37
CA LEU A 85 -0.88 -1.82 3.86
C LEU A 85 -0.10 -0.69 4.54
N GLN A 86 -0.11 0.52 3.98
CA GLN A 86 0.52 1.68 4.59
C GLN A 86 -0.05 1.99 5.98
N GLN A 87 -1.38 1.96 6.13
CA GLN A 87 -2.02 2.15 7.45
C GLN A 87 -1.61 1.06 8.45
N ARG A 88 -1.53 -0.20 8.01
CA ARG A 88 -1.09 -1.30 8.88
C ARG A 88 0.36 -1.14 9.33
N VAL A 89 1.25 -0.71 8.43
CA VAL A 89 2.65 -0.43 8.77
C VAL A 89 2.75 0.71 9.78
N GLU A 90 2.00 1.79 9.60
CA GLU A 90 1.98 2.92 10.54
C GLU A 90 1.47 2.50 11.94
N LEU A 91 0.37 1.73 11.99
CA LEU A 91 -0.14 1.18 13.24
C LEU A 91 0.87 0.25 13.93
N THR A 92 1.58 -0.58 13.15
CA THR A 92 2.60 -1.48 13.70
C THR A 92 3.77 -0.68 14.26
N LYS A 93 4.23 0.34 13.53
CA LYS A 93 5.29 1.25 13.99
C LYS A 93 4.93 1.93 15.30
N THR A 94 3.73 2.52 15.38
CA THR A 94 3.24 3.14 16.62
C THR A 94 3.17 2.14 17.78
N ARG A 95 2.75 0.91 17.51
CA ARG A 95 2.73 -0.14 18.55
C ARG A 95 4.12 -0.49 19.03
N GLU A 96 5.09 -0.65 18.11
CA GLU A 96 6.48 -0.95 18.47
C GLU A 96 7.12 0.19 19.26
N GLU A 97 6.86 1.46 18.91
CA GLU A 97 7.32 2.64 19.65
C GLU A 97 6.77 2.64 21.08
N ASN A 98 5.47 2.41 21.26
CA ASN A 98 4.85 2.30 22.58
C ASN A 98 5.38 1.11 23.40
N GLN A 99 5.63 -0.04 22.77
CA GLN A 99 6.24 -1.19 23.43
C GLN A 99 7.67 -0.91 23.88
N LYS A 100 8.45 -0.23 23.03
CA LYS A 100 9.81 0.19 23.38
C LYS A 100 9.81 1.11 24.59
N GLU A 101 8.96 2.14 24.61
CA GLU A 101 8.80 3.05 25.74
C GLU A 101 8.43 2.30 27.03
N THR A 102 7.47 1.35 26.96
CA THR A 102 7.09 0.52 28.10
C THR A 102 8.26 -0.34 28.61
N VAL A 103 9.05 -0.92 27.72
CA VAL A 103 10.22 -1.73 28.11
C VAL A 103 11.31 -0.85 28.73
N GLU A 104 11.55 0.34 28.19
CA GLU A 104 12.51 1.30 28.77
C GLU A 104 12.07 1.75 30.17
N GLU A 105 10.77 2.01 30.38
CA GLU A 105 10.22 2.33 31.69
C GLU A 105 10.37 1.16 32.68
N LEU A 106 10.01 -0.06 32.27
CA LEU A 106 10.16 -1.26 33.10
C LEU A 106 11.62 -1.50 33.48
N LYS A 107 12.56 -1.32 32.54
CA LYS A 107 13.98 -1.41 32.80
C LYS A 107 14.44 -0.38 33.81
N SER A 108 14.05 0.90 33.61
CA SER A 108 14.40 1.98 34.55
C SER A 108 13.86 1.73 35.96
N ASN A 109 12.62 1.25 36.06
CA ASN A 109 12.01 0.93 37.34
C ASN A 109 12.71 -0.28 38.02
N ASN A 110 13.12 -1.27 37.26
CA ASN A 110 13.86 -2.43 37.77
C ASN A 110 15.26 -2.02 38.28
N ASP A 111 16.01 -1.26 37.43
CA ASP A 111 17.35 -0.79 37.80
C ASP A 111 17.31 0.09 39.05
N ASN A 112 16.36 1.02 39.17
CA ASN A 112 16.20 1.89 40.32
C ASN A 112 15.76 1.12 41.59
N ARG A 113 14.92 0.10 41.44
CA ARG A 113 14.48 -0.75 42.57
C ARG A 113 15.63 -1.57 43.13
N ASP A 114 16.41 -2.20 42.25
CA ASP A 114 17.58 -2.99 42.68
C ASP A 114 18.60 -2.13 43.45
N ILE A 115 18.88 -0.91 43.01
CA ILE A 115 19.78 0.02 43.69
C ILE A 115 19.20 0.44 45.03
N SER A 116 17.90 0.69 45.16
CA SER A 116 17.23 1.06 46.38
C SER A 116 17.28 -0.07 47.41
N ASP A 117 17.02 -1.31 47.01
CA ASP A 117 17.08 -2.48 47.84
C ASP A 117 18.53 -2.74 48.33
N ILE A 118 19.52 -2.61 47.46
CA ILE A 118 20.95 -2.72 47.83
C ILE A 118 21.34 -1.66 48.85
N ILE A 119 20.89 -0.43 48.69
CA ILE A 119 21.18 0.67 49.65
C ILE A 119 20.56 0.34 51.04
N ILE A 120 19.31 -0.13 51.08
CA ILE A 120 18.64 -0.54 52.33
C ILE A 120 19.40 -1.66 53.03
N ASP A 121 19.76 -2.70 52.29
CA ASP A 121 20.51 -3.84 52.81
C ASP A 121 21.90 -3.42 53.32
N TYR A 122 22.58 -2.53 52.59
CA TYR A 122 23.86 -1.98 53.02
C TYR A 122 23.73 -1.24 54.36
N TYR A 123 22.75 -0.33 54.51
CA TYR A 123 22.54 0.35 55.79
C TYR A 123 22.14 -0.57 56.92
N ALA A 124 21.34 -1.61 56.69
CA ALA A 124 21.00 -2.60 57.68
C ALA A 124 22.23 -3.37 58.14
N ALA A 125 23.06 -3.83 57.21
CA ALA A 125 24.32 -4.50 57.51
C ALA A 125 25.31 -3.60 58.26
N TYR A 126 25.45 -2.35 57.85
CA TYR A 126 26.30 -1.35 58.52
C TYR A 126 25.84 -1.05 59.94
N ASN A 127 24.54 -0.88 60.16
CA ASN A 127 23.97 -0.69 61.51
C ASN A 127 24.17 -1.94 62.42
N ALA A 128 23.98 -3.13 61.86
CA ALA A 128 24.25 -4.38 62.61
C ALA A 128 25.73 -4.49 63.00
N TYR A 129 26.65 -4.17 62.07
CA TYR A 129 28.08 -4.18 62.32
C TYR A 129 28.48 -3.16 63.42
N THR A 130 28.03 -1.93 63.35
CA THR A 130 28.34 -0.90 64.34
C THR A 130 27.74 -1.22 65.72
N SER A 131 26.54 -1.80 65.75
CA SER A 131 25.89 -2.28 67.00
C SER A 131 26.65 -3.43 67.62
N SER A 132 27.14 -4.37 66.80
CA SER A 132 27.97 -5.48 67.24
C SER A 132 29.30 -5.00 67.84
N LEU A 133 29.98 -4.06 67.20
CA LEU A 133 31.20 -3.45 67.73
C LEU A 133 30.97 -2.75 69.06
N THR A 134 29.87 -1.98 69.14
CA THR A 134 29.52 -1.29 70.38
C THR A 134 29.22 -2.30 71.55
N SER A 135 28.52 -3.36 71.23
CA SER A 135 28.20 -4.40 72.15
C SER A 135 29.48 -5.14 72.62
N ALA A 136 30.36 -5.51 71.67
CA ALA A 136 31.63 -6.14 71.98
C ALA A 136 32.55 -5.28 72.88
N SER A 137 32.59 -3.96 72.55
CA SER A 137 33.34 -3.00 73.40
C SER A 137 32.80 -2.88 74.81
N LYS A 138 31.46 -2.89 74.99
CA LYS A 138 30.83 -2.89 76.33
C LYS A 138 31.10 -4.15 77.09
N VAL A 139 30.99 -5.31 76.47
CA VAL A 139 31.29 -6.58 77.06
C VAL A 139 32.78 -6.66 77.47
N GLY A 140 33.68 -6.25 76.58
CA GLY A 140 35.12 -6.20 76.86
C GLY A 140 35.46 -5.27 78.05
N SER A 141 34.87 -4.10 78.08
CA SER A 141 35.10 -3.17 79.21
C SER A 141 34.49 -3.62 80.54
N GLN A 142 33.33 -4.27 80.56
CA GLN A 142 32.71 -4.81 81.74
C GLN A 142 33.49 -6.03 82.33
N THR A 143 33.99 -6.92 81.49
CA THR A 143 34.80 -8.07 81.88
C THR A 143 36.13 -7.63 82.46
N LEU A 144 36.79 -6.64 81.88
CA LEU A 144 38.06 -6.06 82.42
C LEU A 144 37.83 -5.34 83.76
N LEU A 145 36.77 -4.55 83.89
CA LEU A 145 36.43 -3.84 85.10
C LEU A 145 36.06 -4.83 86.23
N ASN A 146 35.27 -5.88 85.93
CA ASN A 146 34.97 -6.97 86.90
C ASN A 146 36.19 -7.78 87.33
N TYR A 147 37.13 -8.01 86.45
CA TYR A 147 38.39 -8.70 86.73
C TYR A 147 39.29 -7.85 87.64
N LEU A 148 39.42 -6.60 87.38
CA LEU A 148 40.20 -5.65 88.15
C LEU A 148 39.59 -5.41 89.56
N SER A 149 38.25 -5.30 89.69
CA SER A 149 37.58 -5.08 90.95
C SER A 149 37.58 -6.32 91.88
N LYS A 150 37.86 -7.52 91.37
CA LYS A 150 37.86 -8.78 92.12
C LYS A 150 39.25 -9.09 92.62
N ASN A 151 40.32 -8.40 92.20
CA ASN A 151 41.73 -8.59 92.55
C ASN A 151 42.29 -7.42 93.38
N THR A 152 41.43 -6.52 93.84
CA THR A 152 41.72 -5.46 94.82
C THR A 152 40.88 -5.70 96.04
#